data_131a28d701e84c3aab93bbd7b53692dd
#
_entry.id   131a28d701e84c3aab93bbd7b53692dd
#
_cell.length_a   1.000
_cell.length_b   1.000
_cell.length_c   1.000
_cell.angle_alpha   90.00
_cell.angle_beta   90.00
_cell.angle_gamma   90.00
#
_symmetry.space_group_name_H-M   'P 1'
#
loop_
_entity.id
_entity.type
_entity.pdbx_description
1 polymer ?
#
loop_
_entity_poly.entity_id
_entity_poly.type
_entity_poly.pdbx_seq_one_letter_code
_entity_poly.pdbx_strand_id
1 'polypeptide(L)'
;LGHPDGPTVNLDRVSHKITSLRQEGKNFIGKAQLLETPMGRIAKNLIAEGVTLGVSSRGVGSLKEDHTGCKVVGEDFMLATAADIVADPSAPDAFVSGIMEGKEWVWDGGILREQQAQTIKDKINSLGGTGRLEEHKLNLFNDFLSNL
;
A
#
# COMPACT_ATOMS: atom_id res chain seq x y z
N LEU A 1 -16.02 -6.99 0.63
CA LEU A 1 -14.58 -7.23 0.69
C LEU A 1 -14.34 -8.68 1.10
N GLY A 2 -13.44 -9.32 0.40
CA GLY A 2 -13.14 -10.75 0.55
C GLY A 2 -12.94 -11.37 -0.83
N HIS A 3 -12.48 -12.63 -0.86
CA HIS A 3 -12.31 -13.34 -2.11
C HIS A 3 -13.68 -13.60 -2.78
N PRO A 4 -13.82 -13.33 -4.08
CA PRO A 4 -14.97 -13.82 -4.85
C PRO A 4 -14.85 -15.33 -5.06
N ASP A 5 -15.97 -15.97 -5.41
CA ASP A 5 -15.98 -17.38 -5.78
C ASP A 5 -15.26 -17.60 -7.11
N GLY A 6 -14.31 -18.53 -7.14
CA GLY A 6 -13.58 -18.94 -8.35
C GLY A 6 -12.48 -17.97 -8.81
N PRO A 7 -11.84 -18.28 -9.96
CA PRO A 7 -10.67 -17.53 -10.45
C PRO A 7 -11.03 -16.26 -11.23
N THR A 8 -12.29 -16.09 -11.62
CA THR A 8 -12.74 -15.00 -12.47
C THR A 8 -12.79 -13.67 -11.70
N VAL A 9 -12.35 -12.58 -12.33
CA VAL A 9 -12.51 -11.23 -11.79
C VAL A 9 -13.95 -10.77 -12.06
N ASN A 10 -14.68 -10.45 -11.00
CA ASN A 10 -16.01 -9.88 -11.08
C ASN A 10 -15.92 -8.35 -11.13
N LEU A 11 -16.21 -7.76 -12.27
CA LEU A 11 -16.09 -6.31 -12.49
C LEU A 11 -17.09 -5.49 -11.65
N ASP A 12 -18.22 -6.07 -11.24
CA ASP A 12 -19.19 -5.40 -10.36
C ASP A 12 -18.64 -5.21 -8.95
N ARG A 13 -17.62 -5.99 -8.59
CA ARG A 13 -16.98 -5.96 -7.26
C ARG A 13 -15.58 -5.37 -7.26
N VAL A 14 -15.14 -4.80 -8.36
CA VAL A 14 -13.83 -4.16 -8.46
C VAL A 14 -13.75 -2.98 -7.52
N SER A 15 -12.72 -2.96 -6.67
CA SER A 15 -12.45 -1.91 -5.70
C SER A 15 -11.18 -1.10 -6.03
N HIS A 16 -10.21 -1.73 -6.69
CA HIS A 16 -8.90 -1.13 -6.93
C HIS A 16 -8.27 -1.65 -8.21
N LYS A 17 -7.24 -0.95 -8.65
CA LYS A 17 -6.36 -1.31 -9.76
C LYS A 17 -4.92 -1.30 -9.29
N ILE A 18 -4.19 -2.40 -9.46
CA ILE A 18 -2.76 -2.47 -9.19
C ILE A 18 -2.03 -1.61 -10.23
N THR A 19 -1.24 -0.65 -9.77
CA THR A 19 -0.47 0.26 -10.60
C THR A 19 1.01 -0.10 -10.69
N SER A 20 1.53 -0.78 -9.68
CA SER A 20 2.87 -1.38 -9.71
C SER A 20 2.95 -2.57 -8.78
N LEU A 21 3.81 -3.51 -9.14
CA LEU A 21 4.15 -4.68 -8.33
C LEU A 21 5.63 -4.99 -8.56
N ARG A 22 6.40 -5.12 -7.48
CA ARG A 22 7.82 -5.45 -7.54
C ARG A 22 8.21 -6.43 -6.46
N GLN A 23 9.21 -7.23 -6.73
CA GLN A 23 9.78 -8.14 -5.75
C GLN A 23 10.91 -7.45 -4.98
N GLU A 24 10.89 -7.55 -3.67
CA GLU A 24 11.95 -7.11 -2.77
C GLU A 24 12.34 -8.28 -1.87
N GLY A 25 13.44 -8.96 -2.21
CA GLY A 25 13.86 -10.17 -1.51
C GLY A 25 12.81 -11.29 -1.62
N LYS A 26 12.23 -11.67 -0.49
CA LYS A 26 11.14 -12.66 -0.41
C LYS A 26 9.73 -12.06 -0.46
N ASN A 27 9.63 -10.73 -0.43
CA ASN A 27 8.37 -10.02 -0.39
C ASN A 27 8.00 -9.43 -1.75
N PHE A 28 6.73 -9.20 -1.96
CA PHE A 28 6.20 -8.47 -3.10
C PHE A 28 5.54 -7.18 -2.60
N ILE A 29 6.05 -6.05 -3.07
CA ILE A 29 5.51 -4.73 -2.72
C ILE A 29 4.67 -4.21 -3.87
N GLY A 30 3.42 -3.91 -3.61
CA GLY A 30 2.46 -3.41 -4.59
C GLY A 30 1.98 -2.00 -4.27
N LYS A 31 1.68 -1.24 -5.33
CA LYS A 31 0.87 -0.02 -5.24
C LYS A 31 -0.44 -0.26 -5.98
N ALA A 32 -1.52 0.21 -5.41
CA ALA A 32 -2.83 0.14 -6.02
C ALA A 32 -3.55 1.48 -5.88
N GLN A 33 -4.34 1.81 -6.87
CA GLN A 33 -5.24 2.94 -6.86
C GLN A 33 -6.65 2.44 -6.52
N LEU A 34 -7.28 2.99 -5.50
CA LEU A 34 -8.69 2.78 -5.23
C LEU A 34 -9.54 3.47 -6.32
N LEU A 35 -10.53 2.77 -6.81
CA LEU A 35 -11.42 3.25 -7.87
C LEU A 35 -12.69 3.87 -7.27
N GLU A 36 -13.35 4.76 -8.00
CA GLU A 36 -14.63 5.37 -7.59
C GLU A 36 -15.83 4.44 -7.87
N THR A 37 -15.61 3.13 -7.79
CA THR A 37 -16.65 2.09 -7.80
C THR A 37 -17.30 1.97 -6.42
N PRO A 38 -18.48 1.34 -6.29
CA PRO A 38 -19.09 1.12 -4.98
C PRO A 38 -18.15 0.44 -3.98
N MET A 39 -17.44 -0.61 -4.40
CA MET A 39 -16.50 -1.34 -3.55
C MET A 39 -15.24 -0.54 -3.25
N GLY A 40 -14.75 0.25 -4.20
CA GLY A 40 -13.61 1.13 -3.99
C GLY A 40 -13.91 2.25 -2.99
N ARG A 41 -15.10 2.84 -3.04
CA ARG A 41 -15.55 3.83 -2.06
C ARG A 41 -15.68 3.25 -0.66
N ILE A 42 -16.17 2.02 -0.53
CA ILE A 42 -16.21 1.33 0.77
C ILE A 42 -14.79 1.14 1.30
N ALA A 43 -13.86 0.62 0.50
CA ALA A 43 -12.48 0.41 0.91
C ALA A 43 -11.81 1.75 1.31
N LYS A 44 -12.02 2.82 0.52
CA LYS A 44 -11.50 4.16 0.79
C LYS A 44 -12.00 4.71 2.13
N ASN A 45 -13.30 4.57 2.40
CA ASN A 45 -13.89 5.04 3.65
C ASN A 45 -13.37 4.25 4.85
N LEU A 46 -13.27 2.92 4.74
CA LEU A 46 -12.73 2.08 5.81
C LEU A 46 -11.29 2.46 6.17
N ILE A 47 -10.44 2.68 5.16
CA ILE A 47 -9.05 3.13 5.37
C ILE A 47 -9.02 4.54 6.00
N ALA A 48 -9.88 5.46 5.56
CA ALA A 48 -9.96 6.81 6.11
C ALA A 48 -10.40 6.82 7.59
N GLU A 49 -11.25 5.87 7.99
CA GLU A 49 -11.70 5.68 9.37
C GLU A 49 -10.70 4.85 10.22
N GLY A 50 -9.53 4.51 9.66
CA GLY A 50 -8.47 3.77 10.38
C GLY A 50 -8.68 2.27 10.44
N VAL A 51 -9.61 1.71 9.66
CA VAL A 51 -9.79 0.25 9.59
C VAL A 51 -8.62 -0.36 8.82
N THR A 52 -7.94 -1.32 9.44
CA THR A 52 -6.86 -2.06 8.80
C THR A 52 -7.44 -3.08 7.82
N LEU A 53 -7.09 -2.96 6.55
CA LEU A 53 -7.45 -3.91 5.50
C LEU A 53 -6.23 -4.72 5.09
N GLY A 54 -6.42 -5.98 4.77
CA GLY A 54 -5.39 -6.85 4.25
C GLY A 54 -5.48 -7.03 2.74
N VAL A 55 -4.46 -7.65 2.17
CA VAL A 55 -4.43 -8.12 0.79
C VAL A 55 -4.06 -9.59 0.75
N SER A 56 -4.69 -10.33 -0.15
CA SER A 56 -4.42 -11.75 -0.34
C SER A 56 -4.41 -12.09 -1.83
N SER A 57 -3.43 -12.88 -2.26
CA SER A 57 -3.40 -13.40 -3.62
C SER A 57 -4.42 -14.52 -3.78
N ARG A 58 -4.94 -14.68 -4.98
CA ARG A 58 -5.85 -15.76 -5.34
C ARG A 58 -5.36 -16.45 -6.58
N GLY A 59 -5.31 -17.76 -6.53
CA GLY A 59 -4.88 -18.59 -7.66
C GLY A 59 -5.57 -19.94 -7.65
N VAL A 60 -5.34 -20.68 -8.71
CA VAL A 60 -5.77 -22.06 -8.88
C VAL A 60 -4.57 -22.94 -9.17
N GLY A 61 -4.57 -24.14 -8.69
CA GLY A 61 -3.49 -25.09 -8.86
C GLY A 61 -3.71 -26.35 -8.01
N SER A 62 -2.91 -27.37 -8.24
CA SER A 62 -2.92 -28.57 -7.42
C SER A 62 -2.25 -28.31 -6.06
N LEU A 63 -2.71 -29.01 -5.05
CA LEU A 63 -2.05 -29.07 -3.75
C LEU A 63 -1.43 -30.45 -3.58
N LYS A 64 -0.16 -30.49 -3.23
CA LYS A 64 0.56 -31.72 -2.86
C LYS A 64 0.84 -31.66 -1.37
N GLU A 65 0.75 -32.81 -0.72
CA GLU A 65 1.15 -32.94 0.67
C GLU A 65 2.63 -33.30 0.71
N ASP A 66 3.42 -32.56 1.49
CA ASP A 66 4.83 -32.88 1.69
C ASP A 66 5.01 -33.95 2.78
N HIS A 67 6.24 -34.36 3.01
CA HIS A 67 6.59 -35.40 4.02
C HIS A 67 6.29 -34.96 5.48
N THR A 68 5.94 -33.69 5.71
CA THR A 68 5.56 -33.14 7.02
C THR A 68 4.04 -33.03 7.19
N GLY A 69 3.25 -33.36 6.16
CA GLY A 69 1.81 -33.18 6.14
C GLY A 69 1.35 -31.78 5.77
N CYS A 70 2.29 -30.89 5.37
CA CYS A 70 1.95 -29.57 4.89
C CYS A 70 1.50 -29.60 3.43
N LYS A 71 0.47 -28.81 3.12
CA LYS A 71 0.01 -28.65 1.73
C LYS A 71 0.89 -27.64 1.01
N VAL A 72 1.54 -28.09 -0.05
CA VAL A 72 2.40 -27.29 -0.92
C VAL A 72 1.71 -27.10 -2.25
N VAL A 73 1.74 -25.87 -2.75
CA VAL A 73 1.18 -25.51 -4.06
C VAL A 73 2.01 -26.15 -5.16
N GLY A 74 1.36 -26.78 -6.13
CA GLY A 74 2.03 -27.44 -7.27
C GLY A 74 2.58 -26.46 -8.29
N GLU A 75 3.37 -26.97 -9.23
CA GLU A 75 3.97 -26.20 -10.32
C GLU A 75 2.95 -25.70 -11.34
N ASP A 76 1.74 -26.25 -11.33
CA ASP A 76 0.59 -25.89 -12.14
C ASP A 76 -0.19 -24.68 -11.60
N PHE A 77 0.38 -23.97 -10.62
CA PHE A 77 -0.25 -22.80 -10.02
C PHE A 77 -0.42 -21.66 -11.03
N MET A 78 -1.65 -21.19 -11.18
CA MET A 78 -1.99 -20.01 -11.94
C MET A 78 -2.54 -18.91 -11.03
N LEU A 79 -1.89 -17.75 -11.04
CA LEU A 79 -2.34 -16.58 -10.30
C LEU A 79 -3.55 -15.95 -11.00
N ALA A 80 -4.70 -15.93 -10.36
CA ALA A 80 -5.89 -15.27 -10.86
C ALA A 80 -5.89 -13.77 -10.55
N THR A 81 -5.50 -13.40 -9.31
CA THR A 81 -5.32 -12.00 -8.91
C THR A 81 -4.09 -11.90 -8.01
N ALA A 82 -3.31 -10.85 -8.22
CA ALA A 82 -2.15 -10.57 -7.38
C ALA A 82 -2.55 -10.12 -5.98
N ALA A 83 -3.66 -9.39 -5.86
CA ALA A 83 -4.19 -8.95 -4.58
C ALA A 83 -5.70 -8.74 -4.64
N ASP A 84 -6.42 -9.39 -3.75
CA ASP A 84 -7.80 -9.06 -3.37
C ASP A 84 -7.77 -8.34 -2.03
N ILE A 85 -8.59 -7.30 -1.84
CA ILE A 85 -8.72 -6.65 -0.52
C ILE A 85 -9.58 -7.53 0.37
N VAL A 86 -9.03 -7.92 1.52
CA VAL A 86 -9.65 -8.82 2.49
C VAL A 86 -9.59 -8.23 3.89
N ALA A 87 -10.44 -8.72 4.80
CA ALA A 87 -10.39 -8.32 6.21
C ALA A 87 -9.26 -9.03 6.96
N ASP A 88 -9.03 -10.31 6.64
CA ASP A 88 -8.05 -11.16 7.32
C ASP A 88 -7.16 -11.85 6.27
N PRO A 89 -5.94 -11.34 6.04
CA PRO A 89 -5.02 -11.90 5.07
C PRO A 89 -4.33 -13.14 5.61
N SER A 90 -4.10 -14.14 4.76
CA SER A 90 -3.36 -15.35 5.13
C SER A 90 -1.88 -15.08 5.43
N ALA A 91 -1.30 -14.05 4.83
CA ALA A 91 0.08 -13.65 5.10
C ALA A 91 0.11 -12.63 6.26
N PRO A 92 0.94 -12.84 7.30
CA PRO A 92 0.90 -12.05 8.54
C PRO A 92 1.13 -10.54 8.36
N ASP A 93 1.90 -10.15 7.34
CA ASP A 93 2.31 -8.76 7.10
C ASP A 93 1.63 -8.14 5.87
N ALA A 94 0.61 -8.82 5.30
CA ALA A 94 -0.03 -8.39 4.06
C ALA A 94 -1.15 -7.36 4.30
N PHE A 95 -0.81 -6.25 4.93
CA PHE A 95 -1.75 -5.16 5.22
C PHE A 95 -1.56 -3.96 4.30
N VAL A 96 -2.66 -3.24 4.10
CA VAL A 96 -2.71 -2.04 3.27
C VAL A 96 -2.32 -0.83 4.11
N SER A 97 -1.36 -0.05 3.60
CA SER A 97 -1.08 1.29 4.11
C SER A 97 -1.74 2.32 3.18
N GLY A 98 -2.69 3.06 3.71
CA GLY A 98 -3.39 4.10 2.94
C GLY A 98 -2.47 5.29 2.67
N ILE A 99 -2.31 5.65 1.39
CA ILE A 99 -1.66 6.89 0.98
C ILE A 99 -2.77 7.83 0.53
N MET A 100 -3.02 8.89 1.29
CA MET A 100 -4.03 9.89 0.93
C MET A 100 -3.42 10.96 0.02
N GLU A 101 -4.19 11.43 -0.94
CA GLU A 101 -3.79 12.53 -1.82
C GLU A 101 -3.51 13.79 -0.98
N GLY A 102 -2.35 14.42 -1.18
CA GLY A 102 -1.92 15.59 -0.40
C GLY A 102 -1.12 15.30 0.87
N LYS A 103 -0.84 14.04 1.17
CA LYS A 103 0.05 13.62 2.26
C LYS A 103 1.28 12.92 1.69
N GLU A 104 2.45 13.42 2.03
CA GLU A 104 3.70 12.72 1.74
C GLU A 104 4.01 11.75 2.89
N TRP A 105 4.30 10.53 2.53
CA TRP A 105 4.67 9.46 3.46
C TRP A 105 6.12 9.09 3.23
N VAL A 106 6.90 9.10 4.29
CA VAL A 106 8.31 8.71 4.27
C VAL A 106 8.46 7.38 4.98
N TRP A 107 9.22 6.49 4.37
CA TRP A 107 9.60 5.22 4.95
C TRP A 107 10.72 5.44 5.96
N ASP A 108 10.42 5.28 7.24
CA ASP A 108 11.38 5.46 8.33
C ASP A 108 11.50 4.14 9.12
N GLY A 109 12.63 3.46 8.95
CA GLY A 109 12.97 2.26 9.72
C GLY A 109 11.96 1.12 9.66
N GLY A 110 11.23 0.93 8.56
CA GLY A 110 10.19 -0.09 8.40
C GLY A 110 8.77 0.38 8.75
N ILE A 111 8.61 1.65 9.12
CA ILE A 111 7.31 2.26 9.43
C ILE A 111 7.04 3.40 8.47
N LEU A 112 5.86 3.42 7.88
CA LEU A 112 5.40 4.54 7.06
C LEU A 112 4.96 5.68 7.98
N ARG A 113 5.68 6.81 7.96
CA ARG A 113 5.31 8.02 8.72
C ARG A 113 4.76 9.08 7.80
N GLU A 114 3.66 9.71 8.23
CA GLU A 114 3.11 10.88 7.56
C GLU A 114 4.09 12.05 7.71
N GLN A 115 4.66 12.50 6.60
CA GLN A 115 5.41 13.74 6.58
C GLN A 115 4.44 14.90 6.34
N GLN A 116 4.40 15.83 7.25
CA GLN A 116 3.54 17.02 7.13
C GLN A 116 4.15 17.97 6.07
N ALA A 117 4.03 17.60 4.79
CA ALA A 117 4.44 18.44 3.66
C ALA A 117 3.76 19.83 3.73
N GLN A 118 2.55 19.86 4.29
CA GLN A 118 1.83 21.11 4.50
C GLN A 118 2.53 22.01 5.53
N THR A 119 3.06 21.44 6.62
CA THR A 119 3.79 22.23 7.63
C THR A 119 5.10 22.81 7.08
N ILE A 120 5.77 22.09 6.18
CA ILE A 120 6.98 22.58 5.50
C ILE A 120 6.60 23.65 4.48
N LYS A 121 5.54 23.45 3.69
CA LYS A 121 5.00 24.46 2.77
C LYS A 121 4.57 25.74 3.49
N ASP A 122 3.87 25.61 4.59
CA ASP A 122 3.40 26.75 5.39
C ASP A 122 4.61 27.49 6.02
N LYS A 123 5.61 26.77 6.49
CA LYS A 123 6.87 27.34 6.95
C LYS A 123 7.64 28.05 5.83
N ILE A 124 7.74 27.47 4.65
CA ILE A 124 8.37 28.09 3.48
C ILE A 124 7.61 29.34 3.06
N ASN A 125 6.27 29.28 3.01
CA ASN A 125 5.43 30.41 2.63
C ASN A 125 5.46 31.55 3.68
N SER A 126 5.55 31.24 4.97
CA SER A 126 5.68 32.23 6.04
C SER A 126 7.05 32.94 6.04
N LEU A 127 8.07 32.35 5.44
CA LEU A 127 9.41 32.91 5.28
C LEU A 127 9.58 33.72 3.98
N GLY A 128 8.57 33.73 3.11
CA GLY A 128 8.60 34.30 1.75
C GLY A 128 8.70 35.82 1.65
N GLY A 129 8.94 36.55 2.76
CA GLY A 129 9.00 38.02 2.79
C GLY A 129 10.33 38.63 3.19
N THR A 130 11.35 37.83 3.50
CA THR A 130 12.62 38.36 3.98
C THR A 130 13.80 37.74 3.25
N GLY A 131 14.81 38.57 2.92
CA GLY A 131 16.04 38.17 2.16
C GLY A 131 16.93 37.11 2.83
N ARG A 132 16.40 36.39 3.83
CA ARG A 132 17.01 35.22 4.47
C ARG A 132 16.50 33.89 3.91
N LEU A 133 15.71 33.93 2.84
CA LEU A 133 15.05 32.75 2.27
C LEU A 133 16.06 31.67 1.82
N GLU A 134 17.19 32.08 1.25
CA GLU A 134 18.21 31.16 0.71
C GLU A 134 18.94 30.41 1.82
N GLU A 135 19.30 31.11 2.90
CA GLU A 135 20.01 30.51 4.05
C GLU A 135 19.12 29.55 4.84
N HIS A 136 17.84 29.90 5.00
CA HIS A 136 16.87 29.02 5.66
C HIS A 136 16.48 27.81 4.81
N LYS A 137 16.43 27.93 3.49
CA LYS A 137 16.22 26.77 2.58
C LYS A 137 17.36 25.78 2.67
N LEU A 138 18.61 26.29 2.72
CA LEU A 138 19.80 25.45 2.85
C LEU A 138 19.82 24.71 4.19
N ASN A 139 19.46 25.39 5.29
CA ASN A 139 19.41 24.78 6.61
C ASN A 139 18.31 23.73 6.72
N LEU A 140 17.11 23.99 6.19
CA LEU A 140 16.01 23.00 6.13
C LEU A 140 16.36 21.80 5.24
N PHE A 141 17.10 22.00 4.17
CA PHE A 141 17.57 20.93 3.31
C PHE A 141 18.67 20.09 3.98
N ASN A 142 19.58 20.73 4.71
CA ASN A 142 20.60 20.03 5.50
C ASN A 142 20.00 19.27 6.69
N ASP A 143 18.99 19.83 7.35
CA ASP A 143 18.24 19.14 8.41
C ASP A 143 17.47 17.93 7.86
N PHE A 144 16.91 18.05 6.66
CA PHE A 144 16.27 16.93 5.96
C PHE A 144 17.28 15.83 5.63
N LEU A 145 18.46 16.18 5.10
CA LEU A 145 19.51 15.19 4.76
C LEU A 145 20.13 14.53 5.99
N SER A 146 20.17 15.20 7.13
CA SER A 146 20.73 14.63 8.37
C SER A 146 19.74 13.71 9.10
N ASN A 147 18.49 13.69 8.69
CA ASN A 147 17.43 12.81 9.23
C ASN A 147 17.02 11.71 8.25
N LEU A 148 17.74 11.54 7.11
CA LEU A 148 17.69 10.40 6.21
C LEU A 148 18.67 9.31 6.63
#